data_e95e76a07ac5b46469a4f286f75daa12
#
_entry.id   e95e76a07ac5b46469a4f286f75daa12
#
_cell.length_a   1.000
_cell.length_b   1.000
_cell.length_c   1.000
_cell.angle_alpha   90.00
_cell.angle_beta   90.00
_cell.angle_gamma   90.00
#
_symmetry.space_group_name_H-M   'P 1'
#
loop_
_entity.id
_entity.type
_entity.pdbx_description
1 polymer ?
#
loop_
_entity_poly.entity_id
_entity_poly.type
_entity_poly.pdbx_seq_one_letter_code
_entity_poly.pdbx_strand_id
1 'polypeptide(L)'
;MRVVLCVLVVCLAATGCGLMRESMDIDYNDQRLNDGLERVLATGSPAPLRDFTSWEWDEVHLFHEWTERTFIEETVGAPVIKSDIYESKASLLVFENNGEPVKAAGVSGDYLRSVDDRVSFTDDVLVQPWGGGFLQLTPPAG
;
A
#
# COMPACT_ATOMS: atom_id res chain seq x y z
N MET A 1 57.89 4.51 38.21
CA MET A 1 57.20 3.86 37.05
C MET A 1 55.77 4.29 37.04
N ARG A 2 55.43 5.25 36.17
CA ARG A 2 54.05 5.76 36.03
C ARG A 2 53.50 5.13 34.76
N VAL A 3 52.52 4.25 34.92
CA VAL A 3 51.73 3.69 33.84
C VAL A 3 50.67 4.69 33.47
N VAL A 4 50.79 5.31 32.29
CA VAL A 4 49.76 6.17 31.72
C VAL A 4 48.77 5.26 30.98
N LEU A 5 47.60 5.11 31.56
CA LEU A 5 46.47 4.39 30.95
C LEU A 5 45.80 5.31 29.94
N CYS A 6 46.10 5.11 28.65
CA CYS A 6 45.37 5.76 27.57
C CYS A 6 43.99 5.11 27.45
N VAL A 7 42.98 5.78 27.96
CA VAL A 7 41.56 5.43 27.68
C VAL A 7 41.24 5.89 26.26
N LEU A 8 41.13 4.93 25.35
CA LEU A 8 40.68 5.13 24.00
C LEU A 8 39.15 5.28 24.02
N VAL A 9 38.69 6.52 24.00
CA VAL A 9 37.26 6.79 23.80
C VAL A 9 36.94 6.53 22.34
N VAL A 10 36.37 5.36 22.06
CA VAL A 10 35.79 5.06 20.74
C VAL A 10 34.48 5.81 20.66
N CYS A 11 34.47 6.97 20.05
CA CYS A 11 33.25 7.64 19.61
C CYS A 11 32.65 6.78 18.50
N LEU A 12 31.66 5.95 18.84
CA LEU A 12 30.74 5.41 17.86
C LEU A 12 29.89 6.57 17.33
N ALA A 13 30.37 7.20 16.28
CA ALA A 13 29.53 8.04 15.45
C ALA A 13 28.48 7.11 14.82
N ALA A 14 27.30 7.05 15.43
CA ALA A 14 26.13 6.53 14.76
C ALA A 14 25.83 7.48 13.60
N THR A 15 26.51 7.25 12.47
CA THR A 15 26.10 7.82 11.19
C THR A 15 24.75 7.18 10.88
N GLY A 16 23.67 7.84 11.33
CA GLY A 16 22.35 7.60 10.82
C GLY A 16 22.39 8.00 9.34
N CYS A 17 22.85 7.05 8.49
CA CYS A 17 22.53 7.11 7.09
C CYS A 17 21.02 7.05 7.00
N GLY A 18 20.37 8.22 6.85
CA GLY A 18 19.02 8.27 6.33
C GLY A 18 19.08 7.60 4.97
N LEU A 19 18.80 6.30 4.95
CA LEU A 19 18.57 5.58 3.72
C LEU A 19 17.40 6.31 3.06
N MET A 20 17.69 7.03 1.97
CA MET A 20 16.65 7.50 1.07
C MET A 20 15.96 6.25 0.58
N ARG A 21 14.80 5.94 1.16
CA ARG A 21 13.98 4.83 0.69
C ARG A 21 13.59 5.15 -0.74
N GLU A 22 13.90 4.26 -1.63
CA GLU A 22 13.47 4.39 -3.01
C GLU A 22 11.94 4.23 -3.09
N SER A 23 11.33 4.85 -4.09
CA SER A 23 9.93 4.63 -4.41
C SER A 23 9.70 3.15 -4.73
N MET A 24 8.48 2.69 -4.52
CA MET A 24 8.10 1.30 -4.81
C MET A 24 7.93 1.09 -6.31
N ASP A 25 8.20 -0.13 -6.76
CA ASP A 25 7.74 -0.59 -8.07
C ASP A 25 6.25 -0.90 -7.98
N ILE A 26 5.45 -0.28 -8.85
CA ILE A 26 4.02 -0.51 -8.92
C ILE A 26 3.74 -1.59 -9.96
N ASP A 27 3.19 -2.71 -9.51
CA ASP A 27 2.79 -3.82 -10.37
C ASP A 27 1.39 -3.56 -10.96
N TYR A 28 1.33 -3.16 -12.22
CA TYR A 28 0.08 -2.93 -12.94
C TYR A 28 -0.52 -4.21 -13.57
N ASN A 29 0.17 -5.35 -13.46
CA ASN A 29 -0.17 -6.58 -14.13
C ASN A 29 -0.32 -7.78 -13.19
N ASP A 30 -0.61 -7.56 -11.93
CA ASP A 30 -0.90 -8.67 -11.01
C ASP A 30 -2.19 -9.36 -11.44
N GLN A 31 -2.06 -10.49 -12.10
CA GLN A 31 -3.19 -11.22 -12.68
C GLN A 31 -4.14 -11.73 -11.62
N ARG A 32 -3.62 -12.28 -10.52
CA ARG A 32 -4.46 -12.83 -9.45
C ARG A 32 -5.36 -11.78 -8.82
N LEU A 33 -4.81 -10.60 -8.56
CA LEU A 33 -5.56 -9.47 -8.02
C LEU A 33 -6.62 -8.98 -9.03
N ASN A 34 -6.19 -8.70 -10.26
CA ASN A 34 -7.10 -8.20 -11.30
C ASN A 34 -8.21 -9.21 -11.63
N ASP A 35 -7.87 -10.49 -11.83
CA ASP A 35 -8.85 -11.55 -12.11
C ASP A 35 -9.83 -11.74 -10.94
N GLY A 36 -9.37 -11.60 -9.71
CA GLY A 36 -10.21 -11.67 -8.52
C GLY A 36 -11.24 -10.55 -8.48
N LEU A 37 -10.81 -9.32 -8.72
CA LEU A 37 -11.70 -8.15 -8.78
C LEU A 37 -12.71 -8.26 -9.93
N GLU A 38 -12.25 -8.65 -11.12
CA GLU A 38 -13.13 -8.87 -12.27
C GLU A 38 -14.18 -9.97 -12.00
N ARG A 39 -13.80 -11.02 -11.25
CA ARG A 39 -14.73 -12.06 -10.86
C ARG A 39 -15.84 -11.54 -9.95
N VAL A 40 -15.52 -10.66 -9.00
CA VAL A 40 -16.55 -10.01 -8.16
C VAL A 40 -17.49 -9.17 -9.02
N LEU A 41 -16.96 -8.42 -10.01
CA LEU A 41 -17.79 -7.68 -10.96
C LEU A 41 -18.72 -8.60 -11.76
N ALA A 42 -18.19 -9.71 -12.26
CA ALA A 42 -18.93 -10.65 -13.13
C ALA A 42 -20.00 -11.43 -12.38
N THR A 43 -19.69 -11.89 -11.16
CA THR A 43 -20.58 -12.76 -10.37
C THR A 43 -21.53 -11.98 -9.46
N GLY A 44 -21.18 -10.74 -9.11
CA GLY A 44 -21.90 -9.95 -8.10
C GLY A 44 -21.76 -10.48 -6.67
N SER A 45 -20.83 -11.42 -6.43
CA SER A 45 -20.61 -12.02 -5.11
C SER A 45 -19.44 -11.35 -4.40
N PRO A 46 -19.67 -10.76 -3.22
CA PRO A 46 -18.58 -10.18 -2.41
C PRO A 46 -17.53 -11.22 -2.03
N ALA A 47 -16.29 -10.78 -1.90
CA ALA A 47 -15.18 -11.63 -1.47
C ALA A 47 -14.15 -10.82 -0.66
N PRO A 48 -13.42 -11.46 0.27
CA PRO A 48 -12.30 -10.82 0.94
C PRO A 48 -11.19 -10.45 -0.06
N LEU A 49 -10.65 -9.23 0.07
CA LEU A 49 -9.53 -8.81 -0.80
C LEU A 49 -8.32 -9.73 -0.66
N ARG A 50 -8.09 -10.28 0.54
CA ARG A 50 -6.99 -11.22 0.80
C ARG A 50 -7.02 -12.48 -0.07
N ASP A 51 -8.18 -12.91 -0.54
CA ASP A 51 -8.31 -14.08 -1.40
C ASP A 51 -7.64 -13.87 -2.77
N PHE A 52 -7.40 -12.62 -3.15
CA PHE A 52 -6.82 -12.23 -4.43
C PHE A 52 -5.35 -11.82 -4.33
N THR A 53 -4.75 -11.93 -3.15
CA THR A 53 -3.34 -11.58 -2.92
C THR A 53 -2.51 -12.82 -2.60
N SER A 54 -1.23 -12.81 -3.01
CA SER A 54 -0.29 -13.92 -2.76
C SER A 54 0.80 -13.59 -1.74
N TRP A 55 0.73 -12.42 -1.14
CA TRP A 55 1.66 -11.92 -0.11
C TRP A 55 0.94 -11.72 1.21
N GLU A 56 1.70 -11.72 2.31
CA GLU A 56 1.17 -11.41 3.64
C GLU A 56 1.07 -9.90 3.82
N TRP A 57 -0.04 -9.45 4.38
CA TRP A 57 -0.30 -8.06 4.71
C TRP A 57 -1.36 -7.94 5.80
N ASP A 58 -1.35 -6.84 6.52
CA ASP A 58 -2.32 -6.53 7.59
C ASP A 58 -3.07 -5.21 7.35
N GLU A 59 -2.57 -4.37 6.47
CA GLU A 59 -3.21 -3.10 6.11
C GLU A 59 -3.05 -2.81 4.61
N VAL A 60 -4.06 -2.18 4.02
CA VAL A 60 -4.03 -1.73 2.63
C VAL A 60 -4.56 -0.32 2.51
N HIS A 61 -3.94 0.47 1.65
CA HIS A 61 -4.34 1.83 1.33
C HIS A 61 -4.75 1.92 -0.12
N LEU A 62 -5.85 2.65 -0.39
CA LEU A 62 -6.37 2.89 -1.73
C LEU A 62 -6.22 4.36 -2.11
N PHE A 63 -5.51 4.61 -3.21
CA PHE A 63 -5.34 5.94 -3.77
C PHE A 63 -5.84 5.98 -5.21
N HIS A 64 -6.30 7.16 -5.64
CA HIS A 64 -6.78 7.41 -6.99
C HIS A 64 -5.86 8.36 -7.75
N GLU A 65 -6.10 8.48 -9.05
CA GLU A 65 -5.47 9.48 -9.90
C GLU A 65 -5.53 10.88 -9.25
N TRP A 66 -4.49 11.66 -9.41
CA TRP A 66 -4.30 13.01 -8.85
C TRP A 66 -4.04 13.08 -7.35
N THR A 67 -3.86 11.96 -6.67
CA THR A 67 -3.43 11.96 -5.27
C THR A 67 -2.00 12.50 -5.17
N GLU A 68 -1.77 13.44 -4.27
CA GLU A 68 -0.46 14.04 -4.03
C GLU A 68 0.50 13.03 -3.38
N ARG A 69 1.76 13.05 -3.81
CA ARG A 69 2.82 12.19 -3.25
C ARG A 69 2.93 12.32 -1.74
N THR A 70 2.89 13.55 -1.22
CA THR A 70 3.01 13.81 0.21
C THR A 70 1.91 13.12 1.02
N PHE A 71 0.67 13.15 0.52
CA PHE A 71 -0.43 12.45 1.15
C PHE A 71 -0.24 10.92 1.15
N ILE A 72 0.23 10.36 0.04
CA ILE A 72 0.54 8.93 -0.07
C ILE A 72 1.64 8.55 0.93
N GLU A 73 2.74 9.30 0.95
CA GLU A 73 3.87 9.03 1.85
C GLU A 73 3.52 9.18 3.33
N GLU A 74 2.72 10.18 3.68
CA GLU A 74 2.23 10.36 5.05
C GLU A 74 1.31 9.22 5.48
N THR A 75 0.45 8.74 4.58
CA THR A 75 -0.47 7.63 4.85
C THR A 75 0.27 6.30 5.00
N VAL A 76 1.20 6.02 4.09
CA VAL A 76 1.95 4.75 4.05
C VAL A 76 3.12 4.75 5.02
N GLY A 77 3.69 5.92 5.30
CA GLY A 77 4.90 6.05 6.11
C GLY A 77 6.20 5.77 5.36
N ALA A 78 6.16 5.72 4.03
CA ALA A 78 7.32 5.47 3.19
C ALA A 78 7.08 6.01 1.76
N PRO A 79 8.15 6.28 0.98
CA PRO A 79 8.01 6.67 -0.42
C PRO A 79 7.36 5.57 -1.25
N VAL A 80 6.41 5.95 -2.10
CA VAL A 80 5.70 5.03 -3.00
C VAL A 80 5.86 5.43 -4.45
N ILE A 81 5.64 6.70 -4.77
CA ILE A 81 5.74 7.24 -6.14
C ILE A 81 6.89 8.25 -6.24
N LYS A 82 7.40 8.46 -7.46
CA LYS A 82 8.49 9.42 -7.74
C LYS A 82 7.98 10.80 -8.08
N SER A 83 6.89 10.89 -8.84
CA SER A 83 6.27 12.15 -9.26
C SER A 83 5.50 12.80 -8.11
N ASP A 84 5.28 14.10 -8.20
CA ASP A 84 4.58 14.86 -7.16
C ASP A 84 3.10 14.46 -7.02
N ILE A 85 2.54 13.88 -8.07
CA ILE A 85 1.15 13.45 -8.16
C ILE A 85 1.10 12.05 -8.77
N TYR A 86 0.19 11.21 -8.31
CA TYR A 86 -0.11 9.93 -8.94
C TYR A 86 -0.96 10.16 -10.20
N GLU A 87 -0.37 9.95 -11.38
CA GLU A 87 -0.98 10.33 -12.67
C GLU A 87 -1.65 9.16 -13.41
N SER A 88 -1.63 7.96 -12.86
CA SER A 88 -2.27 6.81 -13.51
C SER A 88 -3.76 6.74 -13.20
N LYS A 89 -4.56 6.35 -14.20
CA LYS A 89 -5.99 6.04 -14.02
C LYS A 89 -6.23 4.74 -13.26
N ALA A 90 -5.22 3.87 -13.17
CA ALA A 90 -5.30 2.68 -12.34
C ALA A 90 -5.39 3.08 -10.88
N SER A 91 -6.31 2.48 -10.14
CA SER A 91 -6.35 2.63 -8.68
C SER A 91 -5.09 2.04 -8.08
N LEU A 92 -4.46 2.76 -7.16
CA LEU A 92 -3.24 2.33 -6.49
C LEU A 92 -3.57 1.71 -5.15
N LEU A 93 -3.23 0.43 -4.99
CA LEU A 93 -3.29 -0.28 -3.71
C LEU A 93 -1.86 -0.42 -3.17
N VAL A 94 -1.64 0.06 -1.95
CA VAL A 94 -0.38 -0.13 -1.22
C VAL A 94 -0.64 -1.00 -0.01
N PHE A 95 -0.01 -2.15 0.02
CA PHE A 95 -0.14 -3.13 1.10
C PHE A 95 1.02 -3.00 2.07
N GLU A 96 0.71 -3.02 3.35
CA GLU A 96 1.69 -3.01 4.44
C GLU A 96 1.56 -4.29 5.27
N ASN A 97 2.68 -4.69 5.87
CA ASN A 97 2.72 -5.75 6.88
C ASN A 97 3.59 -5.28 8.04
N ASN A 98 3.03 -5.25 9.24
CA ASN A 98 3.70 -4.74 10.45
C ASN A 98 4.27 -3.31 10.26
N GLY A 99 3.52 -2.44 9.58
CA GLY A 99 3.89 -1.05 9.34
C GLY A 99 4.92 -0.82 8.22
N GLU A 100 5.30 -1.87 7.49
CA GLU A 100 6.24 -1.77 6.36
C GLU A 100 5.52 -2.06 5.04
N PRO A 101 5.69 -1.23 4.00
CA PRO A 101 5.09 -1.50 2.70
C PRO A 101 5.74 -2.73 2.06
N VAL A 102 4.92 -3.65 1.58
CA VAL A 102 5.36 -4.92 0.99
C VAL A 102 4.99 -5.06 -0.48
N LYS A 103 3.95 -4.38 -0.93
CA LYS A 103 3.49 -4.45 -2.32
C LYS A 103 2.73 -3.19 -2.71
N ALA A 104 3.01 -2.68 -3.89
CA ALA A 104 2.19 -1.67 -4.56
C ALA A 104 1.63 -2.26 -5.85
N ALA A 105 0.32 -2.21 -6.03
CA ALA A 105 -0.37 -2.74 -7.20
C ALA A 105 -1.28 -1.70 -7.82
N GLY A 106 -1.23 -1.59 -9.14
CA GLY A 106 -2.17 -0.78 -9.92
C GLY A 106 -3.31 -1.65 -10.43
N VAL A 107 -4.54 -1.30 -10.07
CA VAL A 107 -5.73 -1.97 -10.57
C VAL A 107 -6.20 -1.29 -11.85
N SER A 108 -6.17 -2.02 -12.96
CA SER A 108 -6.57 -1.51 -14.27
C SER A 108 -8.04 -1.09 -14.30
N GLY A 109 -8.30 0.08 -14.85
CA GLY A 109 -9.64 0.64 -14.87
C GLY A 109 -9.97 1.41 -13.60
N ASP A 110 -10.81 2.40 -13.73
CA ASP A 110 -11.21 3.30 -12.64
C ASP A 110 -12.54 2.84 -12.02
N TYR A 111 -12.62 1.57 -11.62
CA TYR A 111 -13.84 0.97 -11.09
C TYR A 111 -13.81 0.64 -9.59
N LEU A 112 -12.64 0.70 -8.96
CA LEU A 112 -12.50 0.41 -7.53
C LEU A 112 -12.69 1.68 -6.71
N ARG A 113 -13.56 1.63 -5.73
CA ARG A 113 -13.89 2.74 -4.82
C ARG A 113 -13.76 2.32 -3.37
N SER A 114 -13.79 3.26 -2.47
CA SER A 114 -13.85 3.01 -1.04
C SER A 114 -15.17 3.49 -0.43
N VAL A 115 -15.58 2.85 0.65
CA VAL A 115 -16.71 3.33 1.43
C VAL A 115 -16.33 4.61 2.18
N ASP A 116 -17.21 5.60 2.18
CA ASP A 116 -17.06 6.85 2.95
C ASP A 116 -15.70 7.56 2.73
N ASP A 117 -15.17 7.52 1.51
CA ASP A 117 -13.85 8.07 1.15
C ASP A 117 -12.70 7.56 2.03
N ARG A 118 -12.87 6.41 2.65
CA ARG A 118 -11.84 5.78 3.48
C ARG A 118 -10.63 5.38 2.63
N VAL A 119 -9.45 5.72 3.12
CA VAL A 119 -8.19 5.41 2.42
C VAL A 119 -7.59 4.09 2.90
N SER A 120 -7.72 3.77 4.19
CA SER A 120 -7.02 2.65 4.82
C SER A 120 -7.99 1.59 5.36
N PHE A 121 -7.61 0.32 5.15
CA PHE A 121 -8.40 -0.85 5.56
C PHE A 121 -7.48 -1.91 6.17
N THR A 122 -8.03 -2.67 7.09
CA THR A 122 -7.39 -3.87 7.64
C THR A 122 -7.54 -5.08 6.70
N ASP A 123 -6.84 -6.15 6.98
CA ASP A 123 -6.74 -7.34 6.10
C ASP A 123 -8.06 -8.15 5.95
N ASP A 124 -9.08 -7.80 6.72
CA ASP A 124 -10.43 -8.35 6.62
C ASP A 124 -11.37 -7.57 5.70
N VAL A 125 -10.85 -6.57 4.98
CA VAL A 125 -11.62 -5.77 4.03
C VAL A 125 -12.26 -6.62 2.95
N LEU A 126 -13.51 -6.31 2.63
CA LEU A 126 -14.28 -6.96 1.58
C LEU A 126 -14.29 -6.14 0.29
N VAL A 127 -14.29 -6.85 -0.82
CA VAL A 127 -14.61 -6.30 -2.14
C VAL A 127 -16.07 -6.60 -2.43
N GLN A 128 -16.87 -5.56 -2.65
CA GLN A 128 -18.31 -5.69 -2.91
C GLN A 128 -18.69 -5.00 -4.21
N PRO A 129 -19.67 -5.56 -4.95
CA PRO A 129 -20.29 -4.82 -6.05
C PRO A 129 -20.99 -3.57 -5.51
N TRP A 130 -20.82 -2.44 -6.22
CA TRP A 130 -21.42 -1.17 -5.83
C TRP A 130 -22.41 -0.63 -6.87
N GLY A 131 -22.68 -1.38 -7.94
CA GLY A 131 -23.54 -0.99 -9.04
C GLY A 131 -22.81 -0.20 -10.13
N GLY A 132 -23.42 -0.12 -11.31
CA GLY A 132 -22.87 0.66 -12.42
C GLY A 132 -21.50 0.20 -12.93
N GLY A 133 -21.08 -1.03 -12.67
CA GLY A 133 -19.76 -1.53 -13.05
C GLY A 133 -18.65 -1.17 -12.06
N PHE A 134 -19.00 -0.72 -10.85
CA PHE A 134 -18.05 -0.38 -9.78
C PHE A 134 -17.96 -1.46 -8.72
N LEU A 135 -16.80 -1.54 -8.10
CA LEU A 135 -16.54 -2.27 -6.86
C LEU A 135 -16.25 -1.30 -5.73
N GLN A 136 -16.54 -1.72 -4.51
CA GLN A 136 -16.26 -0.94 -3.31
C GLN A 136 -15.49 -1.78 -2.29
N LEU A 137 -14.44 -1.20 -1.72
CA LEU A 137 -13.80 -1.73 -0.52
C LEU A 137 -14.60 -1.32 0.71
N THR A 138 -15.00 -2.30 1.50
CA THR A 138 -15.79 -2.08 2.72
C THR A 138 -15.21 -2.86 3.87
N PRO A 139 -15.21 -2.31 5.11
CA PRO A 139 -14.94 -3.13 6.29
C PRO A 139 -15.98 -4.26 6.37
N PRO A 140 -15.64 -5.40 6.99
CA PRO A 140 -16.63 -6.43 7.25
C PRO A 140 -17.74 -5.87 8.14
N ALA A 141 -18.97 -6.42 7.97
CA ALA A 141 -20.08 -6.10 8.83
C ALA A 141 -19.74 -6.56 10.27
N GLY A 142 -19.68 -5.59 11.17
CA GLY A 142 -19.41 -5.82 12.60
C GLY A 142 -20.61 -6.40 13.33
#